data_60e1c64d1ae48facad900c2b14c4cc11
#
_entry.id   60e1c64d1ae48facad900c2b14c4cc11
#
_cell.length_a   1.000
_cell.length_b   1.000
_cell.length_c   1.000
_cell.angle_alpha   90.00
_cell.angle_beta   90.00
_cell.angle_gamma   90.00
#
_symmetry.space_group_name_H-M   'P 1'
#
loop_
_entity.id
_entity.type
_entity.pdbx_description
1 polymer ?
#
loop_
_entity_poly.entity_id
_entity_poly.type
_entity_poly.pdbx_seq_one_letter_code
_entity_poly.pdbx_strand_id
1 'polypeptide(L)'
;MKIIVTGGAGFIGGNFVHHMVNKYPDYQIVNLDLLTYAGNLETLKPVEGKPNYKFVKGDIADRKFIFDLFREEKPDVVVNFAAESHVDRSITDPESFVRTNVMGTTTLLDACKEFGIC
;
A
#
# COMPACT_ATOMS: atom_id res chain seq x y z
N MET A 1 11.36 -9.18 -9.42
CA MET A 1 11.21 -8.46 -8.14
C MET A 1 9.74 -8.28 -7.83
N LYS A 2 9.36 -8.48 -6.59
CA LYS A 2 7.99 -8.22 -6.13
C LYS A 2 7.98 -7.05 -5.16
N ILE A 3 7.12 -6.07 -5.43
CA ILE A 3 7.02 -4.84 -4.66
C ILE A 3 5.61 -4.71 -4.10
N ILE A 4 5.48 -4.53 -2.79
CA ILE A 4 4.21 -4.13 -2.19
C ILE A 4 4.19 -2.62 -2.10
N VAL A 5 3.15 -2.02 -2.69
CA VAL A 5 2.92 -0.57 -2.64
C VAL A 5 1.70 -0.34 -1.78
N THR A 6 1.84 0.39 -0.68
CA THR A 6 0.70 0.76 0.14
C THR A 6 0.21 2.14 -0.26
N GLY A 7 -1.12 2.33 -0.26
CA GLY A 7 -1.70 3.59 -0.69
C GLY A 7 -1.63 3.81 -2.19
N GLY A 8 -1.54 2.75 -2.97
CA GLY A 8 -1.44 2.84 -4.43
C GLY A 8 -2.71 3.32 -5.12
N ALA A 9 -3.83 3.43 -4.41
CA ALA A 9 -5.06 3.99 -4.96
C ALA A 9 -5.16 5.51 -4.76
N GLY A 10 -4.23 6.13 -4.04
CA GLY A 10 -4.15 7.57 -3.88
C GLY A 10 -3.50 8.24 -5.09
N PHE A 11 -3.41 9.58 -5.05
CA PHE A 11 -2.88 10.34 -6.19
C PHE A 11 -1.42 10.01 -6.49
N ILE A 12 -0.55 10.16 -5.49
CA ILE A 12 0.89 9.91 -5.68
C ILE A 12 1.17 8.42 -5.86
N GLY A 13 0.60 7.59 -4.99
CA GLY A 13 0.78 6.14 -5.07
C GLY A 13 0.26 5.55 -6.37
N GLY A 14 -0.87 6.06 -6.87
CA GLY A 14 -1.43 5.62 -8.15
C GLY A 14 -0.51 5.90 -9.32
N ASN A 15 0.09 7.10 -9.36
CA ASN A 15 1.05 7.45 -10.40
C ASN A 15 2.29 6.55 -10.33
N PHE A 16 2.75 6.22 -9.13
CA PHE A 16 3.86 5.31 -8.94
C PHE A 16 3.52 3.90 -9.45
N VAL A 17 2.32 3.40 -9.15
CA VAL A 17 1.88 2.08 -9.60
C VAL A 17 1.82 2.03 -11.13
N HIS A 18 1.22 3.04 -11.77
CA HIS A 18 1.19 3.13 -13.23
C HIS A 18 2.59 3.08 -13.84
N HIS A 19 3.49 3.87 -13.28
CA HIS A 19 4.87 3.93 -13.77
C HIS A 19 5.55 2.57 -13.68
N MET A 20 5.46 1.92 -12.52
CA MET A 20 6.15 0.65 -12.28
C MET A 20 5.56 -0.49 -13.09
N VAL A 21 4.25 -0.58 -13.19
CA VAL A 21 3.59 -1.65 -13.95
C VAL A 21 3.93 -1.56 -15.43
N ASN A 22 3.97 -0.35 -15.98
CA ASN A 22 4.20 -0.16 -17.42
C ASN A 22 5.68 -0.20 -17.78
N LYS A 23 6.56 0.33 -16.91
CA LYS A 23 8.00 0.41 -17.22
C LYS A 23 8.73 -0.90 -16.93
N TYR A 24 8.29 -1.64 -15.91
CA TYR A 24 8.97 -2.86 -15.46
C TYR A 24 8.03 -4.06 -15.53
N PRO A 25 7.76 -4.59 -16.72
CA PRO A 25 6.79 -5.70 -16.86
C PRO A 25 7.22 -6.99 -16.15
N ASP A 26 8.50 -7.13 -15.82
CA ASP A 26 9.01 -8.29 -15.09
C ASP A 26 8.84 -8.17 -13.57
N TYR A 27 8.51 -6.97 -13.08
CA TYR A 27 8.24 -6.75 -11.67
C TYR A 27 6.78 -7.04 -11.35
N GLN A 28 6.53 -7.65 -10.21
CA GLN A 28 5.16 -7.84 -9.72
C GLN A 28 4.84 -6.75 -8.73
N ILE A 29 3.76 -6.03 -8.98
CA ILE A 29 3.32 -4.91 -8.15
C ILE A 29 2.05 -5.31 -7.42
N VAL A 30 2.12 -5.39 -6.09
CA VAL A 30 0.96 -5.66 -5.23
C VAL A 30 0.56 -4.34 -4.61
N ASN A 31 -0.61 -3.84 -5.00
CA ASN A 31 -1.15 -2.58 -4.47
C ASN A 31 -2.05 -2.88 -3.28
N LEU A 32 -1.62 -2.47 -2.09
CA LEU A 32 -2.36 -2.63 -0.85
C LEU A 32 -2.96 -1.28 -0.46
N ASP A 33 -4.28 -1.22 -0.37
CA ASP A 33 -4.98 0.02 -0.03
C ASP A 33 -6.26 -0.28 0.74
N LEU A 34 -6.56 0.53 1.75
CA LEU A 34 -7.80 0.41 2.52
C LEU A 34 -8.97 1.04 1.79
N LEU A 35 -8.73 1.87 0.77
CA LEU A 35 -9.73 2.60 0.03
C LEU A 35 -10.54 3.55 0.93
N THR A 36 -9.82 4.36 1.69
CA THR A 36 -10.44 5.43 2.47
C THR A 36 -10.85 6.57 1.54
N TYR A 37 -11.30 7.67 2.12
CA TYR A 37 -11.77 8.83 1.34
C TYR A 37 -10.77 9.33 0.28
N ALA A 38 -9.48 9.07 0.46
CA ALA A 38 -8.45 9.51 -0.50
C ALA A 38 -8.15 8.46 -1.57
N GLY A 39 -8.68 7.24 -1.43
CA GLY A 39 -8.41 6.16 -2.36
C GLY A 39 -9.43 6.09 -3.49
N ASN A 40 -8.96 5.82 -4.72
CA ASN A 40 -9.82 5.71 -5.88
C ASN A 40 -9.25 4.69 -6.87
N LEU A 41 -9.92 3.54 -7.01
CA LEU A 41 -9.49 2.49 -7.94
C LEU A 41 -9.67 2.85 -9.40
N GLU A 42 -10.48 3.85 -9.71
CA GLU A 42 -10.68 4.24 -11.11
C GLU A 42 -9.39 4.72 -11.78
N THR A 43 -8.50 5.33 -11.01
CA THR A 43 -7.20 5.78 -11.54
C THR A 43 -6.32 4.60 -11.93
N LEU A 44 -6.62 3.39 -11.46
CA LEU A 44 -5.84 2.18 -11.71
C LEU A 44 -6.46 1.25 -12.74
N LYS A 45 -7.62 1.59 -13.31
CA LYS A 45 -8.27 0.78 -14.33
C LYS A 45 -7.35 0.41 -15.50
N PRO A 46 -6.50 1.32 -16.00
CA PRO A 46 -5.60 0.96 -17.11
C PRO A 46 -4.62 -0.17 -16.80
N VAL A 47 -4.33 -0.43 -15.51
CA VAL A 47 -3.39 -1.49 -15.13
C VAL A 47 -4.06 -2.72 -14.53
N GLU A 48 -5.37 -2.69 -14.26
CA GLU A 48 -6.09 -3.79 -13.61
C GLU A 48 -5.96 -5.13 -14.33
N GLY A 49 -5.91 -5.11 -15.66
CA GLY A 49 -5.81 -6.32 -16.46
C GLY A 49 -4.38 -6.81 -16.70
N LYS A 50 -3.39 -6.12 -16.17
CA LYS A 50 -1.99 -6.48 -16.39
C LYS A 50 -1.59 -7.69 -15.53
N PRO A 51 -0.87 -8.67 -16.08
CA PRO A 51 -0.49 -9.87 -15.32
C PRO A 51 0.49 -9.59 -14.19
N ASN A 52 1.19 -8.46 -14.22
CA ASN A 52 2.15 -8.07 -13.19
C ASN A 52 1.56 -7.10 -12.15
N TYR A 53 0.23 -6.96 -12.12
CA TYR A 53 -0.45 -6.09 -11.15
C TYR A 53 -1.49 -6.89 -10.38
N LYS A 54 -1.52 -6.66 -9.05
CA LYS A 54 -2.52 -7.27 -8.15
C LYS A 54 -2.96 -6.24 -7.13
N PHE A 55 -4.27 -6.16 -6.89
CA PHE A 55 -4.83 -5.30 -5.85
C PHE A 55 -5.23 -6.12 -4.64
N VAL A 56 -4.89 -5.62 -3.45
CA VAL A 56 -5.32 -6.20 -2.17
C VAL A 56 -5.90 -5.09 -1.31
N LYS A 57 -7.13 -5.27 -0.85
CA LYS A 57 -7.76 -4.33 0.07
C LYS A 57 -7.43 -4.73 1.50
N GLY A 58 -6.90 -3.80 2.28
CA GLY A 58 -6.60 -4.06 3.68
C GLY A 58 -6.02 -2.86 4.39
N ASP A 59 -5.95 -2.95 5.71
CA ASP A 59 -5.48 -1.88 6.61
C ASP A 59 -4.03 -2.19 7.03
N ILE A 60 -3.11 -1.25 6.75
CA ILE A 60 -1.70 -1.42 7.15
C ILE A 60 -1.53 -1.51 8.67
N ALA A 61 -2.47 -1.01 9.45
CA ALA A 61 -2.45 -1.11 10.91
C ALA A 61 -2.97 -2.45 11.43
N ASP A 62 -3.52 -3.29 10.58
CA ASP A 62 -3.96 -4.65 10.94
C ASP A 62 -2.76 -5.59 10.90
N ARG A 63 -2.14 -5.79 12.07
CA ARG A 63 -0.89 -6.50 12.20
C ARG A 63 -0.96 -7.94 11.68
N LYS A 64 -1.99 -8.67 12.04
CA LYS A 64 -2.15 -10.06 11.59
C LYS A 64 -2.28 -10.12 10.07
N PHE A 65 -3.10 -9.26 9.50
CA PHE A 65 -3.31 -9.20 8.05
C PHE A 65 -2.01 -8.91 7.31
N ILE A 66 -1.24 -7.93 7.79
CA ILE A 66 0.02 -7.53 7.16
C ILE A 66 1.05 -8.67 7.24
N PHE A 67 1.19 -9.31 8.39
CA PHE A 67 2.16 -10.40 8.54
C PHE A 67 1.78 -11.60 7.67
N ASP A 68 0.48 -11.92 7.59
CA ASP A 68 0.00 -13.00 6.71
C ASP A 68 0.24 -12.67 5.24
N LEU A 69 -0.02 -11.42 4.84
CA LEU A 69 0.21 -10.95 3.47
C LEU A 69 1.69 -11.05 3.09
N PHE A 70 2.58 -10.61 3.96
CA PHE A 70 4.03 -10.66 3.71
C PHE A 70 4.51 -12.10 3.61
N ARG A 71 3.98 -12.99 4.46
CA ARG A 71 4.33 -14.41 4.42
C ARG A 71 3.90 -15.04 3.10
N GLU A 72 2.72 -14.69 2.62
CA GLU A 72 2.16 -15.22 1.37
C GLU A 72 2.85 -14.63 0.14
N GLU A 73 3.00 -13.31 0.09
CA GLU A 73 3.52 -12.63 -1.09
C GLU A 73 5.04 -12.61 -1.18
N LYS A 74 5.74 -12.64 -0.06
CA LYS A 74 7.20 -12.61 0.01
C LYS A 74 7.80 -11.47 -0.81
N PRO A 75 7.44 -10.22 -0.52
CA PRO A 75 7.94 -9.10 -1.32
C PRO A 75 9.42 -8.86 -1.12
N ASP A 76 10.06 -8.27 -2.13
CA ASP A 76 11.46 -7.85 -2.05
C ASP A 76 11.59 -6.43 -1.50
N VAL A 77 10.61 -5.58 -1.78
CA VAL A 77 10.61 -4.16 -1.39
C VAL A 77 9.19 -3.74 -1.01
N VAL A 78 9.09 -2.83 -0.05
CA VAL A 78 7.81 -2.21 0.34
C VAL A 78 7.94 -0.70 0.19
N VAL A 79 7.00 -0.09 -0.52
CA VAL A 79 6.92 1.36 -0.68
C VAL A 79 5.62 1.85 -0.06
N ASN A 80 5.71 2.70 0.94
CA ASN A 80 4.56 3.12 1.74
C ASN A 80 4.09 4.53 1.37
N PHE A 81 2.97 4.62 0.67
CA PHE A 81 2.25 5.87 0.43
C PHE A 81 0.96 5.98 1.26
N ALA A 82 0.65 4.97 2.07
CA ALA A 82 -0.58 4.94 2.87
C ALA A 82 -0.42 5.82 4.09
N ALA A 83 -0.86 7.06 3.98
CA ALA A 83 -0.83 8.02 5.08
C ALA A 83 -2.03 8.95 4.97
N GLU A 84 -2.61 9.30 6.11
CA GLU A 84 -3.63 10.34 6.19
C GLU A 84 -2.93 11.69 6.13
N SER A 85 -3.19 12.46 5.09
CA SER A 85 -2.52 13.74 4.86
C SER A 85 -3.45 14.95 4.87
N HIS A 86 -4.77 14.74 4.94
CA HIS A 86 -5.74 15.83 4.98
C HIS A 86 -5.86 16.41 6.38
N VAL A 87 -5.49 17.68 6.55
CA VAL A 87 -5.53 18.35 7.84
C VAL A 87 -6.93 18.37 8.43
N ASP A 88 -7.94 18.61 7.61
CA ASP A 88 -9.34 18.62 8.08
C ASP A 88 -9.76 17.28 8.68
N ARG A 89 -9.29 16.17 8.09
CA ARG A 89 -9.58 14.85 8.63
C ARG A 89 -8.85 14.60 9.94
N SER A 90 -7.64 15.15 10.11
CA SER A 90 -6.91 15.01 11.36
C SER A 90 -7.61 15.73 12.52
N ILE A 91 -8.38 16.77 12.23
CA ILE A 91 -9.16 17.50 13.22
C ILE A 91 -10.45 16.77 13.57
N THR A 92 -11.15 16.24 12.57
CA THR A 92 -12.45 15.58 12.76
C THR A 92 -12.32 14.10 13.18
N ASP A 93 -11.21 13.45 12.80
CA ASP A 93 -10.96 12.04 13.11
C ASP A 93 -9.48 11.83 13.41
N PRO A 94 -9.00 12.38 14.55
CA PRO A 94 -7.58 12.28 14.89
C PRO A 94 -7.11 10.87 15.16
N GLU A 95 -7.99 10.00 15.66
CA GLU A 95 -7.64 8.61 15.93
C GLU A 95 -7.28 7.87 14.64
N SER A 96 -8.08 8.03 13.60
CA SER A 96 -7.81 7.42 12.29
C SER A 96 -6.50 7.93 11.71
N PHE A 97 -6.25 9.25 11.84
CA PHE A 97 -5.01 9.87 11.38
C PHE A 97 -3.78 9.26 12.07
N VAL A 98 -3.82 9.16 13.40
CA VAL A 98 -2.72 8.57 14.18
C VAL A 98 -2.57 7.08 13.86
N ARG A 99 -3.67 6.36 13.77
CA ARG A 99 -3.66 4.94 13.46
C ARG A 99 -2.94 4.66 12.13
N THR A 100 -3.28 5.40 11.08
CA THR A 100 -2.65 5.19 9.78
C THR A 100 -1.19 5.63 9.77
N ASN A 101 -0.90 6.83 10.29
CA ASN A 101 0.43 7.43 10.14
C ASN A 101 1.46 6.86 11.10
N VAL A 102 1.03 6.40 12.28
CA VAL A 102 1.94 5.88 13.30
C VAL A 102 1.85 4.37 13.38
N MET A 103 0.68 3.83 13.69
CA MET A 103 0.52 2.40 13.90
C MET A 103 0.69 1.60 12.62
N GLY A 104 0.16 2.11 11.49
CA GLY A 104 0.33 1.46 10.19
C GLY A 104 1.78 1.39 9.77
N THR A 105 2.50 2.49 9.89
CA THR A 105 3.93 2.55 9.56
C THR A 105 4.74 1.61 10.45
N THR A 106 4.46 1.60 11.75
CA THR A 106 5.13 0.71 12.70
C THR A 106 4.89 -0.75 12.34
N THR A 107 3.65 -1.11 11.98
CA THR A 107 3.31 -2.48 11.57
C THR A 107 4.10 -2.90 10.35
N LEU A 108 4.18 -2.02 9.35
CA LEU A 108 4.95 -2.31 8.13
C LEU A 108 6.44 -2.48 8.43
N LEU A 109 7.01 -1.62 9.26
CA LEU A 109 8.42 -1.72 9.63
C LEU A 109 8.71 -3.01 10.39
N ASP A 110 7.83 -3.40 11.32
CA ASP A 110 7.99 -4.65 12.05
C ASP A 110 7.91 -5.86 11.11
N ALA A 111 6.98 -5.85 10.16
CA ALA A 111 6.86 -6.91 9.17
C ALA A 111 8.10 -6.99 8.28
N CYS A 112 8.61 -5.85 7.84
CA CYS A 112 9.84 -5.81 7.04
C CYS A 112 11.01 -6.39 7.81
N LYS A 113 11.13 -6.06 9.10
CA LYS A 113 12.18 -6.61 9.96
C LYS A 113 12.04 -8.12 10.12
N GLU A 114 10.83 -8.60 10.36
CA GLU A 114 10.55 -10.04 10.56
C GLU A 114 10.90 -10.86 9.32
N PHE A 115 10.61 -10.34 8.13
CA PHE A 115 10.81 -11.07 6.88
C PHE A 115 12.07 -10.64 6.12
N GLY A 116 12.89 -9.78 6.69
CA GLY A 116 14.16 -9.35 6.09
C GLY A 116 13.97 -8.53 4.81
N ILE A 117 13.00 -7.63 4.78
CA ILE A 117 12.63 -6.84 3.60
C ILE A 117 13.11 -5.39 3.76
N CYS A 118 13.52 -4.79 2.65
CA CYS A 118 13.87 -3.36 2.62
C CYS A 118 12.68 -2.43 2.47
#